data_6a4075538f2e83309bb0c7b49b4f173a
#
_entry.id   6a4075538f2e83309bb0c7b49b4f173a
#
_cell.length_a   1.000
_cell.length_b   1.000
_cell.length_c   1.000
_cell.angle_alpha   90.00
_cell.angle_beta   90.00
_cell.angle_gamma   90.00
#
_symmetry.space_group_name_H-M   'P 1'
#
loop_
_entity.id
_entity.type
_entity.pdbx_description
1 polymer ?
#
loop_
_entity_poly.entity_id
_entity_poly.type
_entity_poly.pdbx_seq_one_letter_code
_entity_poly.pdbx_strand_id
1 'polypeptide(L)'
;MVSFTLSLIDVELVIATELEDILNTNTKNNLILNNLQNKNNIKLLPLEWGNKEHINNLFKLYPNLDYIILSECLYEEAPFDKLLITLVKLGKFYKNIEIFFSYKKRYIYQDICIDKLKKYFKIENIERNEIHQDFRNNNNYQFFKIKLIKNE
;
A
#
# COMPACT_ATOMS: atom_id res chain seq x y z
N MET A 1 8.48 4.58 -7.73
CA MET A 1 7.89 4.42 -6.38
C MET A 1 6.63 5.28 -6.27
N VAL A 2 5.50 4.67 -5.96
CA VAL A 2 4.19 5.35 -5.89
C VAL A 2 4.19 6.54 -4.93
N SER A 3 4.81 6.39 -3.74
CA SER A 3 4.91 7.47 -2.74
C SER A 3 5.60 8.74 -3.26
N PHE A 4 6.59 8.61 -4.12
CA PHE A 4 7.27 9.77 -4.70
C PHE A 4 6.37 10.50 -5.70
N THR A 5 5.67 9.75 -6.56
CA THR A 5 4.70 10.33 -7.48
C THR A 5 3.59 11.06 -6.73
N LEU A 6 3.06 10.46 -5.66
CA LEU A 6 2.05 11.09 -4.81
C LEU A 6 2.54 12.38 -4.15
N SER A 7 3.81 12.47 -3.76
CA SER A 7 4.36 13.70 -3.18
C SER A 7 4.50 14.85 -4.18
N LEU A 8 4.38 14.59 -5.49
CA LEU A 8 4.46 15.59 -6.56
C LEU A 8 3.10 16.16 -6.97
N ILE A 9 2.02 15.53 -6.55
CA ILE A 9 0.65 16.02 -6.75
C ILE A 9 0.16 16.71 -5.48
N ASP A 10 -1.02 17.31 -5.53
CA ASP A 10 -1.60 18.09 -4.42
C ASP A 10 -2.17 17.14 -3.33
N VAL A 11 -1.25 16.50 -2.61
CA VAL A 11 -1.51 15.64 -1.45
C VAL A 11 -0.83 16.25 -0.23
N GLU A 12 -1.57 16.43 0.85
CA GLU A 12 -1.10 17.08 2.07
C GLU A 12 0.09 16.33 2.69
N LEU A 13 -0.01 15.01 2.80
CA LEU A 13 1.02 14.16 3.40
C LEU A 13 1.07 12.78 2.76
N VAL A 14 2.27 12.33 2.45
CA VAL A 14 2.57 10.96 2.03
C VAL A 14 3.49 10.31 3.05
N ILE A 15 3.08 9.14 3.56
CA ILE A 15 3.92 8.32 4.43
C ILE A 15 4.43 7.14 3.60
N ALA A 16 5.68 7.19 3.21
CA ALA A 16 6.36 6.10 2.50
C ALA A 16 6.86 5.09 3.51
N THR A 17 6.33 3.87 3.45
CA THR A 17 6.69 2.79 4.37
C THR A 17 7.50 1.71 3.70
N GLU A 18 8.48 1.16 4.41
CA GLU A 18 9.37 0.10 3.94
C GLU A 18 10.05 -0.55 5.15
N LEU A 19 10.86 -1.60 4.93
CA LEU A 19 11.79 -2.11 5.93
C LEU A 19 12.84 -1.04 6.30
N GLU A 20 13.28 -1.03 7.55
CA GLU A 20 14.12 0.05 8.09
C GLU A 20 15.47 0.19 7.36
N ASP A 21 16.11 -0.91 7.05
CA ASP A 21 17.38 -0.94 6.30
C ASP A 21 17.19 -0.39 4.87
N ILE A 22 16.11 -0.75 4.19
CA ILE A 22 15.76 -0.26 2.85
C ILE A 22 15.41 1.22 2.88
N LEU A 23 14.70 1.68 3.91
CA LEU A 23 14.44 3.11 4.10
C LEU A 23 15.74 3.91 4.22
N ASN A 24 16.67 3.41 5.05
CA ASN A 24 17.92 4.11 5.35
C ASN A 24 18.93 4.10 4.20
N THR A 25 18.78 3.19 3.26
CA THR A 25 19.65 3.06 2.08
C THR A 25 18.92 3.48 0.80
N ASN A 26 18.22 2.55 0.19
CA ASN A 26 17.65 2.73 -1.15
C ASN A 26 16.61 3.85 -1.22
N THR A 27 15.72 3.96 -0.23
CA THR A 27 14.64 4.94 -0.27
C THR A 27 15.18 6.36 -0.12
N LYS A 28 16.08 6.60 0.83
CA LYS A 28 16.74 7.92 1.02
C LYS A 28 17.55 8.32 -0.21
N ASN A 29 18.33 7.40 -0.77
CA ASN A 29 19.10 7.67 -1.98
C ASN A 29 18.18 8.03 -3.16
N ASN A 30 17.07 7.30 -3.32
CA ASN A 30 16.09 7.61 -4.35
C ASN A 30 15.39 8.96 -4.15
N LEU A 31 15.14 9.40 -2.91
CA LEU A 31 14.64 10.76 -2.65
C LEU A 31 15.62 11.83 -3.15
N ILE A 32 16.92 11.64 -2.87
CA ILE A 32 17.97 12.56 -3.31
C ILE A 32 18.07 12.58 -4.83
N LEU A 33 18.12 11.43 -5.47
CA LEU A 33 18.21 11.30 -6.93
C LEU A 33 17.02 11.95 -7.68
N ASN A 34 15.85 12.00 -7.04
CA ASN A 34 14.66 12.63 -7.59
C ASN A 34 14.42 14.06 -7.09
N ASN A 35 15.37 14.67 -6.37
CA ASN A 35 15.27 16.01 -5.79
C ASN A 35 14.06 16.19 -4.85
N LEU A 36 13.67 15.15 -4.13
CA LEU A 36 12.52 15.14 -3.22
C LEU A 36 12.90 15.24 -1.74
N GLN A 37 14.20 15.28 -1.42
CA GLN A 37 14.71 15.26 -0.03
C GLN A 37 14.25 16.48 0.81
N ASN A 38 13.94 17.59 0.15
CA ASN A 38 13.48 18.83 0.81
C ASN A 38 11.95 19.00 0.79
N LYS A 39 11.21 18.01 0.29
CA LYS A 39 9.74 18.07 0.30
C LYS A 39 9.21 17.81 1.70
N ASN A 40 8.38 18.72 2.19
CA ASN A 40 7.79 18.64 3.53
C ASN A 40 6.64 17.62 3.61
N ASN A 41 6.00 17.32 2.47
CA ASN A 41 4.83 16.46 2.39
C ASN A 41 5.15 14.97 2.19
N ILE A 42 6.41 14.54 2.30
CA ILE A 42 6.77 13.12 2.32
C ILE A 42 7.52 12.77 3.60
N LYS A 43 7.10 11.70 4.27
CA LYS A 43 7.74 11.16 5.47
C LYS A 43 8.09 9.71 5.22
N LEU A 44 9.24 9.29 5.73
CA LEU A 44 9.69 7.90 5.71
C LEU A 44 9.39 7.27 7.07
N LEU A 45 8.75 6.11 7.09
CA LEU A 45 8.41 5.40 8.31
C LEU A 45 8.69 3.90 8.18
N PRO A 46 9.47 3.28 9.08
CA PRO A 46 9.62 1.83 9.10
C PRO A 46 8.27 1.14 9.34
N LEU A 47 7.92 0.20 8.46
CA LEU A 47 6.73 -0.64 8.62
C LEU A 47 6.98 -2.05 8.07
N GLU A 48 7.58 -2.88 8.88
CA GLU A 48 7.63 -4.31 8.61
C GLU A 48 6.24 -4.92 8.81
N TRP A 49 5.75 -5.65 7.82
CA TRP A 49 4.44 -6.28 7.88
C TRP A 49 4.34 -7.27 9.05
N GLY A 50 3.26 -7.18 9.81
CA GLY A 50 3.02 -7.98 11.01
C GLY A 50 3.70 -7.48 12.28
N ASN A 51 4.63 -6.54 12.18
CA ASN A 51 5.33 -5.97 13.32
C ASN A 51 4.39 -5.06 14.13
N LYS A 52 4.08 -5.47 15.36
CA LYS A 52 3.13 -4.75 16.22
C LYS A 52 3.64 -3.38 16.64
N GLU A 53 4.93 -3.26 16.90
CA GLU A 53 5.56 -2.02 17.34
C GLU A 53 5.52 -0.98 16.23
N HIS A 54 5.91 -1.34 15.01
CA HIS A 54 5.87 -0.46 13.84
C HIS A 54 4.43 0.00 13.56
N ILE A 55 3.44 -0.91 13.63
CA ILE A 55 2.02 -0.58 13.43
C ILE A 55 1.53 0.40 14.51
N ASN A 56 1.87 0.16 15.79
CA ASN A 56 1.49 1.06 16.89
C ASN A 56 2.15 2.43 16.76
N ASN A 57 3.39 2.49 16.31
CA ASN A 57 4.09 3.74 16.05
C ASN A 57 3.41 4.53 14.92
N LEU A 58 2.99 3.87 13.85
CA LEU A 58 2.21 4.48 12.77
C LEU A 58 0.91 5.10 13.33
N PHE A 59 0.15 4.37 14.14
CA PHE A 59 -1.09 4.86 14.74
C PHE A 59 -0.87 6.08 15.64
N LYS A 60 0.22 6.06 16.40
CA LYS A 60 0.58 7.17 17.31
C LYS A 60 0.97 8.43 16.55
N LEU A 61 1.77 8.30 15.51
CA LEU A 61 2.28 9.43 14.74
C LEU A 61 1.23 9.99 13.77
N TYR A 62 0.39 9.12 13.22
CA TYR A 62 -0.57 9.46 12.18
C TYR A 62 -1.94 8.85 12.49
N PRO A 63 -2.70 9.48 13.42
CA PRO A 63 -4.00 8.96 13.86
C PRO A 63 -5.09 9.01 12.80
N ASN A 64 -4.88 9.79 11.73
CA ASN A 64 -5.81 9.92 10.62
C ASN A 64 -5.07 9.65 9.31
N LEU A 65 -5.62 8.76 8.50
CA LEU A 65 -5.20 8.48 7.13
C LEU A 65 -6.44 8.27 6.28
N ASP A 66 -6.44 8.82 5.08
CA ASP A 66 -7.54 8.69 4.14
C ASP A 66 -7.33 7.48 3.22
N TYR A 67 -6.07 7.23 2.82
CA TYR A 67 -5.74 6.23 1.81
C TYR A 67 -4.59 5.34 2.22
N ILE A 68 -4.64 4.08 1.80
CA ILE A 68 -3.51 3.16 1.74
C ILE A 68 -3.34 2.72 0.29
N ILE A 69 -2.12 2.79 -0.22
CA ILE A 69 -1.81 2.37 -1.58
C ILE A 69 -0.78 1.23 -1.53
N LEU A 70 -1.16 0.10 -2.10
CA LEU A 70 -0.34 -1.09 -2.24
C LEU A 70 -0.04 -1.32 -3.72
N SER A 71 1.23 -1.36 -4.08
CA SER A 71 1.66 -1.60 -5.45
C SER A 71 2.70 -2.70 -5.49
N GLU A 72 2.45 -3.76 -6.27
CA GLU A 72 3.35 -4.91 -6.46
C GLU A 72 3.75 -5.63 -5.15
N CYS A 73 2.81 -5.75 -4.18
CA CYS A 73 3.05 -6.40 -2.89
C CYS A 73 2.83 -7.94 -2.91
N LEU A 74 2.50 -8.54 -4.07
CA LEU A 74 2.28 -9.98 -4.24
C LEU A 74 3.41 -10.62 -5.06
N TYR A 75 4.56 -10.80 -4.44
CA TYR A 75 5.69 -11.55 -5.00
C TYR A 75 5.92 -12.82 -4.17
N GLU A 76 6.55 -13.84 -4.77
CA GLU A 76 6.56 -15.22 -4.27
C GLU A 76 7.13 -15.35 -2.83
N GLU A 77 8.17 -14.59 -2.51
CA GLU A 77 8.77 -14.60 -1.17
C GLU A 77 8.09 -13.61 -0.20
N ALA A 78 7.07 -12.88 -0.65
CA ALA A 78 6.39 -11.92 0.21
C ALA A 78 5.69 -12.61 1.38
N PRO A 79 5.86 -12.13 2.61
CA PRO A 79 5.16 -12.67 3.77
C PRO A 79 3.70 -12.21 3.77
N PHE A 80 2.89 -12.72 2.82
CA PHE A 80 1.53 -12.25 2.58
C PHE A 80 0.63 -12.32 3.82
N ASP A 81 0.76 -13.38 4.64
CA ASP A 81 -0.03 -13.49 5.87
C ASP A 81 0.30 -12.36 6.86
N LYS A 82 1.55 -11.89 6.91
CA LYS A 82 1.94 -10.71 7.69
C LYS A 82 1.36 -9.42 7.11
N LEU A 83 1.36 -9.27 5.78
CA LEU A 83 0.69 -8.15 5.09
C LEU A 83 -0.80 -8.14 5.42
N LEU A 84 -1.48 -9.28 5.32
CA LEU A 84 -2.90 -9.42 5.62
C LEU A 84 -3.22 -9.00 7.06
N ILE A 85 -2.43 -9.48 8.04
CA ILE A 85 -2.56 -9.06 9.46
C ILE A 85 -2.41 -7.54 9.59
N THR A 86 -1.43 -6.96 8.91
CA THR A 86 -1.21 -5.51 8.92
C THR A 86 -2.42 -4.77 8.38
N LEU A 87 -2.91 -5.14 7.20
CA LEU A 87 -4.07 -4.51 6.57
C LEU A 87 -5.33 -4.60 7.43
N VAL A 88 -5.58 -5.76 8.05
CA VAL A 88 -6.72 -5.92 8.98
C VAL A 88 -6.61 -4.97 10.16
N LYS A 89 -5.41 -4.81 10.76
CA LYS A 89 -5.19 -3.86 11.85
C LYS A 89 -5.38 -2.41 11.41
N LEU A 90 -4.84 -2.05 10.24
CA LEU A 90 -5.00 -0.72 9.68
C LEU A 90 -6.47 -0.41 9.40
N GLY A 91 -7.20 -1.33 8.77
CA GLY A 91 -8.63 -1.16 8.49
C GLY A 91 -9.52 -1.12 9.73
N LYS A 92 -9.11 -1.77 10.84
CA LYS A 92 -9.81 -1.67 12.13
C LYS A 92 -9.58 -0.34 12.82
N PHE A 93 -8.38 0.21 12.73
CA PHE A 93 -8.02 1.48 13.35
C PHE A 93 -8.58 2.66 12.55
N TYR A 94 -8.32 2.70 11.26
CA TYR A 94 -8.79 3.75 10.35
C TYR A 94 -10.13 3.37 9.73
N LYS A 95 -11.23 3.63 10.42
CA LYS A 95 -12.59 3.12 10.07
C LYS A 95 -13.08 3.49 8.66
N ASN A 96 -12.62 4.59 8.11
CA ASN A 96 -13.05 5.12 6.81
C ASN A 96 -11.97 5.04 5.73
N ILE A 97 -10.88 4.33 6.00
CA ILE A 97 -9.75 4.26 5.08
C ILE A 97 -10.15 3.57 3.77
N GLU A 98 -9.71 4.14 2.68
CA GLU A 98 -9.79 3.51 1.36
C GLU A 98 -8.45 2.86 1.03
N ILE A 99 -8.47 1.60 0.63
CA ILE A 99 -7.26 0.85 0.31
C ILE A 99 -7.26 0.53 -1.18
N PHE A 100 -6.29 1.08 -1.90
CA PHE A 100 -6.03 0.79 -3.31
C PHE A 100 -4.93 -0.25 -3.43
N PHE A 101 -5.17 -1.25 -4.23
CA PHE A 101 -4.28 -2.37 -4.39
C PHE A 101 -4.07 -2.68 -5.88
N SER A 102 -2.81 -2.69 -6.32
CA SER A 102 -2.47 -3.00 -7.70
C SER A 102 -1.30 -3.97 -7.79
N TYR A 103 -1.37 -4.87 -8.77
CA TYR A 103 -0.27 -5.76 -9.11
C TYR A 103 -0.36 -6.24 -10.56
N LYS A 104 0.77 -6.67 -11.09
CA LYS A 104 0.81 -7.40 -12.36
C LYS A 104 0.69 -8.90 -12.06
N LYS A 105 -0.33 -9.53 -12.64
CA LYS A 105 -0.54 -10.97 -12.51
C LYS A 105 0.58 -11.72 -13.24
N ARG A 106 1.34 -12.53 -12.52
CA ARG A 106 2.46 -13.34 -13.03
C ARG A 106 2.37 -14.79 -12.60
N TYR A 107 1.83 -15.07 -11.40
CA TYR A 107 1.88 -16.37 -10.75
C TYR A 107 0.52 -16.78 -10.19
N ILE A 108 0.26 -18.09 -10.19
CA ILE A 108 -0.98 -18.67 -9.63
C ILE A 108 -1.11 -18.37 -8.13
N TYR A 109 -0.01 -18.31 -7.40
CA TYR A 109 -0.04 -18.06 -5.97
C TYR A 109 -0.70 -16.71 -5.62
N GLN A 110 -0.67 -15.73 -6.54
CA GLN A 110 -1.34 -14.44 -6.35
C GLN A 110 -2.86 -14.60 -6.23
N ASP A 111 -3.45 -15.58 -6.93
CA ASP A 111 -4.89 -15.87 -6.80
C ASP A 111 -5.21 -16.40 -5.39
N ILE A 112 -4.32 -17.24 -4.81
CA ILE A 112 -4.45 -17.72 -3.43
C ILE A 112 -4.41 -16.55 -2.44
N CYS A 113 -3.53 -15.57 -2.66
CA CYS A 113 -3.46 -14.36 -1.83
C CYS A 113 -4.76 -13.54 -1.92
N ILE A 114 -5.30 -13.37 -3.11
CA ILE A 114 -6.58 -12.66 -3.32
C ILE A 114 -7.73 -13.40 -2.64
N ASP A 115 -7.78 -14.73 -2.71
CA ASP A 115 -8.83 -15.51 -2.03
C ASP A 115 -8.72 -15.45 -0.50
N LYS A 116 -7.50 -15.37 0.05
CA LYS A 116 -7.31 -15.06 1.48
C LYS A 116 -7.79 -13.65 1.82
N LEU A 117 -7.53 -12.66 0.96
CA LEU A 117 -7.95 -11.26 1.15
C LEU A 117 -9.47 -11.15 1.20
N LYS A 118 -10.19 -11.83 0.32
CA LYS A 118 -11.67 -11.86 0.26
C LYS A 118 -12.33 -12.31 1.57
N LYS A 119 -11.64 -13.07 2.42
CA LYS A 119 -12.19 -13.48 3.72
C LYS A 119 -12.34 -12.32 4.71
N TYR A 120 -11.58 -11.26 4.52
CA TYR A 120 -11.52 -10.11 5.42
C TYR A 120 -11.94 -8.80 4.76
N PHE A 121 -11.85 -8.72 3.43
CA PHE A 121 -12.08 -7.49 2.68
C PHE A 121 -13.09 -7.73 1.55
N LYS A 122 -14.01 -6.77 1.39
CA LYS A 122 -14.75 -6.61 0.14
C LYS A 122 -13.78 -6.09 -0.90
N ILE A 123 -13.73 -6.74 -2.07
CA ILE A 123 -12.84 -6.38 -3.18
C ILE A 123 -13.70 -5.86 -4.33
N GLU A 124 -13.42 -4.66 -4.80
CA GLU A 124 -14.08 -4.03 -5.93
C GLU A 124 -13.03 -3.74 -7.01
N ASN A 125 -13.31 -4.16 -8.25
CA ASN A 125 -12.44 -3.80 -9.37
C ASN A 125 -12.57 -2.31 -9.66
N ILE A 126 -11.46 -1.65 -9.94
CA ILE A 126 -11.46 -0.29 -10.47
C ILE A 126 -11.87 -0.36 -11.94
N GLU A 127 -12.81 0.50 -12.34
CA GLU A 127 -13.31 0.59 -13.71
C GLU A 127 -12.17 0.86 -14.70
N ARG A 128 -12.16 0.14 -15.83
CA ARG A 128 -11.07 0.25 -16.81
C ARG A 128 -10.93 1.65 -17.40
N ASN A 129 -12.00 2.42 -17.49
CA ASN A 129 -12.01 3.82 -17.94
C ASN A 129 -11.31 4.78 -16.94
N GLU A 130 -11.22 4.42 -15.67
CA GLU A 130 -10.51 5.17 -14.63
C GLU A 130 -9.01 4.87 -14.61
N ILE A 131 -8.56 3.83 -15.33
CA ILE A 131 -7.16 3.43 -15.42
C ILE A 131 -6.50 4.13 -16.60
N HIS A 132 -5.24 4.59 -16.39
CA HIS A 132 -4.45 5.20 -17.45
C HIS A 132 -4.41 4.31 -18.71
N GLN A 133 -4.47 4.93 -19.88
CA GLN A 133 -4.61 4.24 -21.18
C GLN A 133 -3.55 3.17 -21.43
N ASP A 134 -2.32 3.35 -20.95
CA ASP A 134 -1.22 2.40 -21.13
C ASP A 134 -1.45 1.05 -20.43
N PHE A 135 -2.29 1.04 -19.39
CA PHE A 135 -2.60 -0.16 -18.60
C PHE A 135 -4.03 -0.67 -18.81
N ARG A 136 -4.90 0.18 -19.38
CA ARG A 136 -6.34 -0.08 -19.53
C ARG A 136 -6.63 -1.37 -20.29
N ASN A 137 -5.89 -1.65 -21.34
CA ASN A 137 -6.11 -2.78 -22.23
C ASN A 137 -5.26 -4.01 -21.88
N ASN A 138 -4.46 -3.96 -20.82
CA ASN A 138 -3.61 -5.06 -20.39
C ASN A 138 -4.22 -5.79 -19.19
N ASN A 139 -4.87 -6.92 -19.45
CA ASN A 139 -5.56 -7.73 -18.45
C ASN A 139 -4.62 -8.35 -17.38
N ASN A 140 -3.31 -8.32 -17.60
CA ASN A 140 -2.36 -8.76 -16.60
C ASN A 140 -2.23 -7.78 -15.42
N TYR A 141 -2.55 -6.50 -15.62
CA TYR A 141 -2.59 -5.52 -14.52
C TYR A 141 -3.96 -5.57 -13.84
N GLN A 142 -3.92 -5.76 -12.53
CA GLN A 142 -5.08 -5.82 -11.67
C GLN A 142 -5.10 -4.59 -10.76
N PHE A 143 -6.27 -3.97 -10.62
CA PHE A 143 -6.48 -2.77 -9.83
C PHE A 143 -7.75 -2.92 -9.01
N PHE A 144 -7.64 -2.82 -7.70
CA PHE A 144 -8.74 -3.02 -6.78
C PHE A 144 -8.83 -1.87 -5.77
N LYS A 145 -10.05 -1.59 -5.37
CA LYS A 145 -10.37 -0.94 -4.12
C LYS A 145 -10.83 -2.00 -3.14
N ILE A 146 -10.22 -2.03 -1.95
CA ILE A 146 -10.58 -3.02 -0.93
C ILE A 146 -11.03 -2.33 0.34
N LYS A 147 -12.02 -2.89 1.01
CA LYS A 147 -12.59 -2.37 2.25
C LYS A 147 -12.76 -3.49 3.25
N LEU A 148 -12.34 -3.26 4.50
CA LEU A 148 -12.49 -4.25 5.57
C LEU A 148 -13.98 -4.59 5.76
N ILE A 149 -14.30 -5.88 5.78
CA ILE A 149 -15.63 -6.37 6.12
C ILE A 149 -15.80 -6.14 7.63
N LYS A 150 -16.82 -5.35 8.02
CA LYS A 150 -17.19 -5.23 9.43
C LYS A 150 -17.77 -6.57 9.87
N ASN A 151 -17.01 -7.34 10.64
CA ASN A 151 -17.61 -8.39 11.44
C ASN A 151 -18.29 -7.67 12.61
N GLU A 152 -19.61 -7.81 12.67
CA GLU A 152 -20.41 -7.40 13.82
C GLU A 152 -19.93 -8.09 15.10
#